data_c4c5d73bd3face1979397be770f20fd8
#
_entry.id   c4c5d73bd3face1979397be770f20fd8
#
_cell.length_a   1.000
_cell.length_b   1.000
_cell.length_c   1.000
_cell.angle_alpha   90.00
_cell.angle_beta   90.00
_cell.angle_gamma   90.00
#
_symmetry.space_group_name_H-M   'P 1'
#
loop_
_entity.id
_entity.type
_entity.pdbx_description
1 polymer ?
#
loop_
_entity_poly.entity_id
_entity_poly.type
_entity_poly.pdbx_seq_one_letter_code
_entity_poly.pdbx_strand_id
1 'polypeptide(L)'
;ESSGYSWSQNSIRDYHSPINNYVGKSMITISNCVNDLEKRGFKKKNIFILGFSQGAIFSLWFIIKQKYSLGGCISIAGGFDKKVEFISENLSLESKQTPILLMHGEKDKIIPPKESKNTYDIFLNLGFNVELFLYSTGHKIPLKAKKIIWNFLINQTNNLT
;
A
#
# COMPACT_ATOMS: atom_id res chain seq x y z
N GLU A 1 18.57 -14.25 18.56
CA GLU A 1 18.53 -13.07 17.66
C GLU A 1 17.87 -13.48 16.36
N SER A 2 16.66 -12.98 16.07
CA SER A 2 15.98 -13.28 14.81
C SER A 2 16.62 -12.43 13.70
N SER A 3 17.34 -13.05 12.79
CA SER A 3 17.90 -12.43 11.58
C SER A 3 16.82 -12.18 10.54
N GLY A 4 15.82 -11.39 10.87
CA GLY A 4 14.75 -11.02 9.93
C GLY A 4 15.07 -9.71 9.22
N TYR A 5 14.63 -9.57 7.96
CA TYR A 5 14.66 -8.29 7.25
C TYR A 5 13.46 -7.43 7.67
N SER A 6 13.69 -6.14 7.93
CA SER A 6 12.65 -5.17 8.23
C SER A 6 12.76 -3.97 7.29
N TRP A 7 11.63 -3.42 6.88
CA TRP A 7 11.54 -2.18 6.10
C TRP A 7 11.89 -0.95 6.94
N SER A 8 11.87 -1.08 8.28
CA SER A 8 12.25 -0.04 9.23
C SER A 8 12.89 -0.69 10.44
N GLN A 9 13.86 -0.03 11.07
CA GLN A 9 14.48 -0.49 12.33
C GLN A 9 13.59 -0.21 13.56
N ASN A 10 12.57 0.61 13.42
CA ASN A 10 11.63 0.92 14.49
C ASN A 10 10.54 -0.16 14.59
N SER A 11 10.04 -0.37 15.80
CA SER A 11 8.94 -1.31 16.01
C SER A 11 7.68 -0.88 15.28
N ILE A 12 6.79 -1.83 15.01
CA ILE A 12 5.46 -1.58 14.43
C ILE A 12 4.66 -0.52 15.23
N ARG A 13 5.02 -0.29 16.49
CA ARG A 13 4.37 0.69 17.38
C ARG A 13 4.79 2.13 17.14
N ASP A 14 5.90 2.36 16.46
CA ASP A 14 6.45 3.71 16.19
C ASP A 14 5.99 4.31 14.86
N TYR A 15 4.89 3.80 14.28
CA TYR A 15 4.31 4.31 13.02
C TYR A 15 3.85 5.77 13.08
N HIS A 16 3.71 6.32 14.30
CA HIS A 16 3.30 7.69 14.53
C HIS A 16 4.48 8.70 14.50
N SER A 17 5.71 8.22 14.31
CA SER A 17 6.87 9.09 14.20
C SER A 17 6.96 9.72 12.81
N PRO A 18 7.20 11.03 12.70
CA PRO A 18 7.33 11.68 11.40
C PRO A 18 8.47 11.04 10.61
N ILE A 19 8.24 10.88 9.33
CA ILE A 19 9.06 10.28 8.28
C ILE A 19 10.56 10.42 8.57
N ASN A 20 11.11 9.44 9.26
CA ASN A 20 12.54 9.37 9.56
C ASN A 20 13.31 8.90 8.30
N ASN A 21 14.63 9.09 8.28
CA ASN A 21 15.56 8.68 7.22
C ASN A 21 15.38 7.23 6.70
N TYR A 22 14.75 6.34 7.48
CA TYR A 22 14.44 4.94 7.11
C TYR A 22 13.33 4.81 6.08
N VAL A 23 12.26 5.63 6.18
CA VAL A 23 11.21 5.67 5.15
C VAL A 23 11.83 6.05 3.82
N GLY A 24 12.79 6.99 3.82
CA GLY A 24 13.54 7.40 2.65
C GLY A 24 14.26 6.23 1.96
N LYS A 25 14.97 5.41 2.70
CA LYS A 25 15.69 4.24 2.13
C LYS A 25 14.74 3.21 1.54
N SER A 26 13.66 2.87 2.22
CA SER A 26 12.65 1.94 1.72
C SER A 26 11.97 2.47 0.46
N MET A 27 11.65 3.76 0.41
CA MET A 27 11.09 4.40 -0.77
C MET A 27 12.05 4.36 -1.96
N ILE A 28 13.35 4.61 -1.73
CA ILE A 28 14.39 4.51 -2.77
C ILE A 28 14.47 3.07 -3.30
N THR A 29 14.42 2.07 -2.42
CA THR A 29 14.45 0.66 -2.83
C THR A 29 13.26 0.31 -3.73
N ILE A 30 12.05 0.69 -3.34
CA ILE A 30 10.85 0.45 -4.15
C ILE A 30 10.94 1.21 -5.49
N SER A 31 11.40 2.47 -5.46
CA SER A 31 11.60 3.26 -6.68
C SER A 31 12.58 2.61 -7.64
N ASN A 32 13.70 2.09 -7.13
CA ASN A 32 14.68 1.38 -7.94
C ASN A 32 14.09 0.12 -8.58
N CYS A 33 13.29 -0.66 -7.84
CA CYS A 33 12.60 -1.82 -8.40
C CYS A 33 11.63 -1.42 -9.53
N VAL A 34 10.86 -0.35 -9.35
CA VAL A 34 9.95 0.15 -10.41
C VAL A 34 10.74 0.61 -11.63
N ASN A 35 11.81 1.37 -11.43
CA ASN A 35 12.67 1.86 -12.52
C ASN A 35 13.35 0.71 -13.28
N ASP A 36 13.77 -0.35 -12.58
CA ASP A 36 14.39 -1.52 -13.23
C ASP A 36 13.36 -2.31 -14.06
N LEU A 37 12.11 -2.40 -13.60
CA LEU A 37 11.03 -2.99 -14.38
C LEU A 37 10.73 -2.15 -15.64
N GLU A 38 10.73 -0.81 -15.54
CA GLU A 38 10.58 0.06 -16.71
C GLU A 38 11.72 -0.13 -17.73
N LYS A 39 12.96 -0.19 -17.28
CA LYS A 39 14.11 -0.49 -18.16
C LYS A 39 14.00 -1.83 -18.87
N ARG A 40 13.30 -2.80 -18.28
CA ARG A 40 12.96 -4.10 -18.88
C ARG A 40 11.74 -4.05 -19.82
N GLY A 41 11.17 -2.88 -20.04
CA GLY A 41 10.03 -2.67 -20.96
C GLY A 41 8.65 -2.76 -20.35
N PHE A 42 8.52 -2.95 -19.02
CA PHE A 42 7.21 -2.92 -18.36
C PHE A 42 6.71 -1.48 -18.23
N LYS A 43 5.50 -1.21 -18.70
CA LYS A 43 4.84 0.10 -18.48
C LYS A 43 4.45 0.21 -17.00
N LYS A 44 4.55 1.40 -16.39
CA LYS A 44 4.15 1.64 -14.99
C LYS A 44 2.74 1.15 -14.69
N LYS A 45 1.81 1.36 -15.60
CA LYS A 45 0.41 0.88 -15.50
C LYS A 45 0.25 -0.65 -15.44
N ASN A 46 1.31 -1.42 -15.73
CA ASN A 46 1.35 -2.88 -15.63
C ASN A 46 2.15 -3.34 -14.40
N ILE A 47 2.62 -2.43 -13.57
CA ILE A 47 3.37 -2.72 -12.35
C ILE A 47 2.41 -2.60 -11.16
N PHE A 48 2.35 -3.64 -10.34
CA PHE A 48 1.54 -3.68 -9.12
C PHE A 48 2.45 -3.81 -7.90
N ILE A 49 2.07 -3.13 -6.81
CA ILE A 49 2.76 -3.25 -5.52
C ILE A 49 1.83 -3.98 -4.56
N LEU A 50 2.34 -5.03 -3.92
CA LEU A 50 1.65 -5.71 -2.83
C LEU A 50 2.49 -5.63 -1.56
N GLY A 51 1.88 -5.16 -0.49
CA GLY A 51 2.50 -5.10 0.83
C GLY A 51 1.65 -5.80 1.90
N PHE A 52 2.32 -6.41 2.88
CA PHE A 52 1.71 -7.00 4.06
C PHE A 52 2.26 -6.35 5.33
N SER A 53 1.41 -6.07 6.31
CA SER A 53 1.80 -5.49 7.60
C SER A 53 2.61 -4.19 7.41
N GLN A 54 3.85 -4.13 7.87
CA GLN A 54 4.75 -3.00 7.63
C GLN A 54 4.90 -2.68 6.13
N GLY A 55 5.03 -3.69 5.28
CA GLY A 55 5.11 -3.50 3.83
C GLY A 55 3.85 -2.89 3.23
N ALA A 56 2.68 -3.15 3.81
CA ALA A 56 1.41 -2.54 3.40
C ALA A 56 1.41 -1.02 3.61
N ILE A 57 1.95 -0.57 4.75
CA ILE A 57 2.09 0.85 5.07
C ILE A 57 3.04 1.54 4.10
N PHE A 58 4.21 0.92 3.86
CA PHE A 58 5.19 1.47 2.92
C PHE A 58 4.68 1.52 1.48
N SER A 59 3.87 0.54 1.06
CA SER A 59 3.27 0.57 -0.29
C SER A 59 2.32 1.75 -0.46
N LEU A 60 1.50 2.07 0.53
CA LEU A 60 0.62 3.25 0.50
C LEU A 60 1.40 4.56 0.51
N TRP A 61 2.41 4.68 1.37
CA TRP A 61 3.30 5.85 1.37
C TRP A 61 4.02 6.02 0.04
N PHE A 62 4.44 4.92 -0.59
CA PHE A 62 5.05 4.97 -1.90
C PHE A 62 4.10 5.58 -2.93
N ILE A 63 2.86 5.08 -3.03
CA ILE A 63 1.86 5.59 -4.00
C ILE A 63 1.64 7.09 -3.84
N ILE A 64 1.44 7.58 -2.61
CA ILE A 64 1.18 9.00 -2.35
C ILE A 64 2.33 9.90 -2.83
N LYS A 65 3.57 9.43 -2.72
CA LYS A 65 4.76 10.23 -3.08
C LYS A 65 5.11 10.20 -4.55
N GLN A 66 4.43 9.39 -5.37
CA GLN A 66 4.73 9.33 -6.80
C GLN A 66 4.04 10.45 -7.58
N LYS A 67 4.63 10.82 -8.72
CA LYS A 67 4.05 11.72 -9.71
C LYS A 67 3.60 10.96 -10.97
N TYR A 68 3.24 9.70 -10.79
CA TYR A 68 2.74 8.80 -11.83
C TYR A 68 1.81 7.75 -11.22
N SER A 69 1.00 7.12 -12.06
CA SER A 69 0.18 5.98 -11.66
C SER A 69 0.89 4.65 -11.87
N LEU A 70 0.56 3.68 -11.02
CA LEU A 70 0.87 2.26 -11.20
C LEU A 70 -0.40 1.48 -11.60
N GLY A 71 -0.23 0.22 -11.97
CA GLY A 71 -1.34 -0.70 -12.25
C GLY A 71 -2.24 -0.94 -11.05
N GLY A 72 -1.68 -0.87 -9.84
CA GLY A 72 -2.42 -0.94 -8.60
C GLY A 72 -1.55 -1.13 -7.36
N CYS A 73 -2.16 -0.89 -6.21
CA CYS A 73 -1.56 -1.13 -4.89
C CYS A 73 -2.46 -2.03 -4.05
N ILE A 74 -1.91 -3.11 -3.51
CA ILE A 74 -2.61 -4.03 -2.62
C ILE A 74 -1.96 -3.94 -1.25
N SER A 75 -2.69 -3.40 -0.27
CA SER A 75 -2.23 -3.20 1.11
C SER A 75 -2.98 -4.14 2.04
N ILE A 76 -2.27 -5.10 2.65
CA ILE A 76 -2.87 -6.16 3.48
C ILE A 76 -2.41 -6.02 4.92
N ALA A 77 -3.37 -5.95 5.86
CA ALA A 77 -3.13 -5.84 7.29
C ALA A 77 -2.20 -4.66 7.65
N GLY A 78 -2.39 -3.54 6.97
CA GLY A 78 -1.70 -2.27 7.22
C GLY A 78 -2.65 -1.20 7.73
N GLY A 79 -2.11 -0.01 7.88
CA GLY A 79 -2.85 1.20 8.24
C GLY A 79 -2.10 2.43 7.75
N PHE A 80 -2.76 3.57 7.81
CA PHE A 80 -2.19 4.84 7.40
C PHE A 80 -2.48 5.91 8.47
N ASP A 81 -1.46 6.67 8.89
CA ASP A 81 -1.63 7.65 9.96
C ASP A 81 -2.44 8.86 9.49
N LYS A 82 -3.24 9.39 10.40
CA LYS A 82 -4.18 10.51 10.18
C LYS A 82 -3.53 11.88 9.89
N LYS A 83 -2.23 12.03 9.95
CA LYS A 83 -1.55 13.30 9.63
C LYS A 83 -1.55 13.63 8.14
N VAL A 84 -2.71 13.49 7.52
CA VAL A 84 -2.95 13.59 6.08
C VAL A 84 -2.99 15.04 5.59
N GLU A 85 -3.18 16.02 6.48
CA GLU A 85 -3.18 17.46 6.10
C GLU A 85 -1.90 17.87 5.37
N PHE A 86 -0.79 17.24 5.73
CA PHE A 86 0.51 17.47 5.07
C PHE A 86 0.66 16.80 3.68
N ILE A 87 -0.26 15.91 3.32
CA ILE A 87 -0.18 15.11 2.09
C ILE A 87 -0.93 15.78 0.95
N SER A 88 -2.02 16.46 1.25
CA SER A 88 -2.91 17.06 0.23
C SER A 88 -2.20 18.10 -0.64
N GLU A 89 -1.25 18.85 -0.08
CA GLU A 89 -0.56 19.95 -0.77
C GLU A 89 0.41 19.49 -1.88
N ASN A 90 0.90 18.24 -1.81
CA ASN A 90 1.90 17.69 -2.73
C ASN A 90 1.44 16.44 -3.49
N LEU A 91 0.16 16.09 -3.38
CA LEU A 91 -0.39 14.89 -4.01
C LEU A 91 -0.60 15.10 -5.51
N SER A 92 0.05 14.27 -6.32
CA SER A 92 -0.11 14.30 -7.77
C SER A 92 -1.48 13.76 -8.21
N LEU A 93 -2.07 14.38 -9.23
CA LEU A 93 -3.29 13.86 -9.85
C LEU A 93 -3.06 12.51 -10.51
N GLU A 94 -1.87 12.29 -11.06
CA GLU A 94 -1.48 11.02 -11.68
C GLU A 94 -1.41 9.90 -10.65
N SER A 95 -0.85 10.15 -9.45
CA SER A 95 -0.78 9.12 -8.41
C SER A 95 -2.15 8.66 -7.94
N LYS A 96 -3.16 9.54 -7.95
CA LYS A 96 -4.54 9.23 -7.59
C LYS A 96 -5.21 8.24 -8.56
N GLN A 97 -4.69 8.11 -9.76
CA GLN A 97 -5.16 7.13 -10.74
C GLN A 97 -4.71 5.70 -10.43
N THR A 98 -3.82 5.50 -9.45
CA THR A 98 -3.43 4.16 -8.98
C THR A 98 -4.58 3.56 -8.17
N PRO A 99 -5.24 2.48 -8.64
CA PRO A 99 -6.29 1.81 -7.88
C PRO A 99 -5.70 1.11 -6.66
N ILE A 100 -6.44 1.15 -5.55
CA ILE A 100 -5.98 0.61 -4.27
C ILE A 100 -6.95 -0.44 -3.75
N LEU A 101 -6.43 -1.61 -3.40
CA LEU A 101 -7.15 -2.64 -2.66
C LEU A 101 -6.58 -2.72 -1.24
N LEU A 102 -7.40 -2.38 -0.25
CA LEU A 102 -7.12 -2.59 1.17
C LEU A 102 -7.74 -3.91 1.61
N MET A 103 -6.97 -4.72 2.32
CA MET A 103 -7.43 -6.00 2.84
C MET A 103 -7.04 -6.13 4.32
N HIS A 104 -7.96 -6.60 5.19
CA HIS A 104 -7.67 -6.75 6.61
C HIS A 104 -8.43 -7.88 7.28
N GLY A 105 -7.78 -8.54 8.25
CA GLY A 105 -8.41 -9.52 9.11
C GLY A 105 -9.23 -8.86 10.23
N GLU A 106 -10.53 -9.14 10.33
CA GLU A 106 -11.41 -8.57 11.36
C GLU A 106 -10.99 -8.93 12.79
N LYS A 107 -10.22 -10.01 12.96
CA LYS A 107 -9.70 -10.50 14.25
C LYS A 107 -8.22 -10.17 14.45
N ASP A 108 -7.68 -9.22 13.69
CA ASP A 108 -6.29 -8.81 13.80
C ASP A 108 -6.04 -8.11 15.15
N LYS A 109 -5.13 -8.69 15.95
CA LYS A 109 -4.72 -8.16 17.27
C LYS A 109 -3.37 -7.42 17.22
N ILE A 110 -2.68 -7.46 16.09
CA ILE A 110 -1.38 -6.79 15.89
C ILE A 110 -1.62 -5.37 15.37
N ILE A 111 -2.36 -5.25 14.27
CA ILE A 111 -2.83 -3.98 13.73
C ILE A 111 -4.36 -4.05 13.72
N PRO A 112 -5.06 -3.23 14.50
CA PRO A 112 -6.51 -3.28 14.55
C PRO A 112 -7.16 -3.01 13.17
N PRO A 113 -8.21 -3.74 12.77
CA PRO A 113 -8.86 -3.55 11.46
C PRO A 113 -9.45 -2.15 11.25
N LYS A 114 -9.66 -1.42 12.31
CA LYS A 114 -10.08 -0.02 12.26
C LYS A 114 -9.02 0.87 11.53
N GLU A 115 -7.74 0.48 11.56
CA GLU A 115 -6.69 1.23 10.86
C GLU A 115 -6.88 1.17 9.33
N SER A 116 -7.26 0.01 8.78
CA SER A 116 -7.61 -0.07 7.36
C SER A 116 -8.92 0.64 7.01
N LYS A 117 -9.91 0.67 7.92
CA LYS A 117 -11.13 1.46 7.72
C LYS A 117 -10.83 2.95 7.68
N ASN A 118 -10.03 3.44 8.63
CA ASN A 118 -9.57 4.83 8.62
C ASN A 118 -8.77 5.15 7.34
N THR A 119 -7.91 4.22 6.91
CA THR A 119 -7.13 4.35 5.67
C THR A 119 -8.04 4.45 4.45
N TYR A 120 -9.09 3.63 4.39
CA TYR A 120 -10.08 3.69 3.34
C TYR A 120 -10.73 5.08 3.24
N ASP A 121 -11.23 5.61 4.37
CA ASP A 121 -11.85 6.93 4.42
C ASP A 121 -10.88 8.04 3.98
N ILE A 122 -9.62 7.96 4.43
CA ILE A 122 -8.58 8.91 4.07
C ILE A 122 -8.34 8.90 2.54
N PHE A 123 -8.09 7.74 1.95
CA PHE A 123 -7.78 7.65 0.53
C PHE A 123 -8.97 7.98 -0.36
N LEU A 124 -10.19 7.63 0.07
CA LEU A 124 -11.41 8.06 -0.59
C LEU A 124 -11.54 9.58 -0.61
N ASN A 125 -11.34 10.25 0.53
CA ASN A 125 -11.36 11.71 0.65
C ASN A 125 -10.26 12.40 -0.13
N LEU A 126 -9.11 11.75 -0.32
CA LEU A 126 -8.02 12.23 -1.19
C LEU A 126 -8.33 12.06 -2.69
N GLY A 127 -9.41 11.36 -3.04
CA GLY A 127 -9.86 11.15 -4.42
C GLY A 127 -9.22 9.95 -5.13
N PHE A 128 -8.72 8.95 -4.38
CA PHE A 128 -8.28 7.68 -4.94
C PHE A 128 -9.47 6.75 -5.23
N ASN A 129 -9.32 5.87 -6.22
CA ASN A 129 -10.16 4.70 -6.37
C ASN A 129 -9.68 3.64 -5.39
N VAL A 130 -10.41 3.43 -4.29
CA VAL A 130 -10.03 2.54 -3.21
C VAL A 130 -11.14 1.56 -2.87
N GLU A 131 -10.79 0.28 -2.71
CA GLU A 131 -11.66 -0.79 -2.25
C GLU A 131 -11.17 -1.31 -0.91
N LEU A 132 -12.10 -1.69 -0.02
CA LEU A 132 -11.79 -2.32 1.27
C LEU A 132 -12.45 -3.69 1.37
N PHE A 133 -11.63 -4.72 1.62
CA PHE A 133 -12.11 -6.08 1.86
C PHE A 133 -11.68 -6.59 3.23
N LEU A 134 -12.67 -6.90 4.08
CA LEU A 134 -12.46 -7.48 5.40
C LEU A 134 -12.72 -8.99 5.38
N TYR A 135 -11.93 -9.75 6.15
CA TYR A 135 -12.07 -11.20 6.23
C TYR A 135 -11.90 -11.69 7.68
N SER A 136 -12.59 -12.78 8.02
CA SER A 136 -12.70 -13.26 9.40
C SER A 136 -11.45 -14.05 9.88
N THR A 137 -10.26 -13.40 9.83
CA THR A 137 -9.01 -13.96 10.40
C THR A 137 -8.24 -12.90 11.19
N GLY A 138 -7.13 -13.31 11.84
CA GLY A 138 -6.17 -12.40 12.47
C GLY A 138 -5.14 -11.83 11.48
N HIS A 139 -3.95 -11.49 11.99
CA HIS A 139 -2.82 -10.88 11.24
C HIS A 139 -2.16 -11.88 10.28
N LYS A 140 -2.81 -12.21 9.19
CA LYS A 140 -2.33 -13.14 8.15
C LYS A 140 -3.08 -12.95 6.84
N ILE A 141 -2.52 -13.47 5.76
CA ILE A 141 -3.15 -13.53 4.43
C ILE A 141 -3.87 -14.89 4.31
N PRO A 142 -5.22 -14.94 4.32
CA PRO A 142 -5.94 -16.20 4.18
C PRO A 142 -5.91 -16.69 2.72
N LEU A 143 -6.06 -18.00 2.50
CA LEU A 143 -6.14 -18.56 1.13
C LEU A 143 -7.25 -17.91 0.28
N LYS A 144 -8.35 -17.52 0.89
CA LYS A 144 -9.46 -16.82 0.22
C LYS A 144 -9.02 -15.47 -0.38
N ALA A 145 -7.99 -14.82 0.18
CA ALA A 145 -7.45 -13.58 -0.34
C ALA A 145 -6.95 -13.72 -1.78
N LYS A 146 -6.44 -14.91 -2.16
CA LYS A 146 -5.92 -15.17 -3.51
C LYS A 146 -6.94 -14.82 -4.60
N LYS A 147 -8.21 -15.21 -4.44
CA LYS A 147 -9.26 -14.94 -5.43
C LYS A 147 -9.53 -13.43 -5.55
N ILE A 148 -9.54 -12.72 -4.43
CA ILE A 148 -9.80 -11.27 -4.39
C ILE A 148 -8.65 -10.52 -5.06
N ILE A 149 -7.41 -10.85 -4.68
CA ILE A 149 -6.21 -10.28 -5.29
C ILE A 149 -6.21 -10.55 -6.81
N TRP A 150 -6.50 -11.78 -7.22
CA TRP A 150 -6.54 -12.16 -8.63
C TRP A 150 -7.60 -11.38 -9.41
N ASN A 151 -8.81 -11.26 -8.87
CA ASN A 151 -9.88 -10.47 -9.49
C ASN A 151 -9.49 -9.00 -9.62
N PHE A 152 -8.90 -8.42 -8.57
CA PHE A 152 -8.41 -7.05 -8.62
C PHE A 152 -7.38 -6.87 -9.74
N LEU A 153 -6.37 -7.75 -9.82
CA LEU A 153 -5.34 -7.68 -10.87
C LEU A 153 -5.95 -7.77 -12.28
N ILE A 154 -6.87 -8.72 -12.52
CA ILE A 154 -7.51 -8.87 -13.84
C ILE A 154 -8.36 -7.66 -14.20
N ASN A 155 -9.16 -7.15 -13.27
CA ASN A 155 -10.01 -5.99 -13.52
C ASN A 155 -9.19 -4.77 -13.92
N GLN A 156 -8.04 -4.55 -13.27
CA GLN A 156 -7.17 -3.44 -13.62
C GLN A 156 -6.44 -3.65 -14.96
N THR A 157 -6.09 -4.89 -15.31
CA THR A 157 -5.44 -5.18 -16.60
C THR A 157 -6.41 -5.10 -17.79
N ASN A 158 -7.67 -5.49 -17.61
CA ASN A 158 -8.69 -5.41 -18.67
C ASN A 158 -9.12 -3.97 -18.98
N ASN A 159 -9.00 -3.05 -18.03
CA ASN A 159 -9.26 -1.61 -18.26
C ASN A 159 -8.12 -0.90 -19.02
N LEU A 160 -7.08 -1.62 -19.44
CA LEU A 160 -5.90 -1.10 -20.11
C LEU A 160 -5.90 -1.36 -21.64
N THR A 161 -6.89 -2.12 -22.13
CA THR A 161 -7.15 -2.35 -23.56
C THR A 161 -8.17 -1.36 -24.10
#